data_76b3f175263defa4ddc7ad9584c5a770
#
_entry.id   76b3f175263defa4ddc7ad9584c5a770
#
_cell.length_a   1.000
_cell.length_b   1.000
_cell.length_c   1.000
_cell.angle_alpha   90.00
_cell.angle_beta   90.00
_cell.angle_gamma   90.00
#
_symmetry.space_group_name_H-M   'P 1'
#
loop_
_entity.id
_entity.type
_entity.pdbx_description
1 polymer ?
#
loop_
_entity_poly.entity_id
_entity_poly.type
_entity_poly.pdbx_seq_one_letter_code
_entity_poly.pdbx_strand_id
1 'polypeptide(L)'
;MSKDHTAAAPMAEFDHEREFERAWADPRYTRTGPFTVNVNETLQQFFRTSKPLTFTRTMMWDNEVRKGWRPDIYIASAILPGSVRNWGGTHSADGVETFERVSKQRQWLKPQEYGCVVERVRAYHQKQTIVFIGTSELRDDRGAVVRADTKQPLFYIEHWVEGEENEPVARWRTIHLTERPNPVLPEAMKGMLNSWKPPGFPEFIPIYIERDLNIKLQPR
;
A
#
# COMPACT_ATOMS: atom_id res chain seq x y z
N MET A 1 -17.78 -27.16 -35.23
CA MET A 1 -16.50 -26.89 -34.55
C MET A 1 -16.77 -25.81 -33.51
N SER A 2 -17.07 -26.25 -32.30
CA SER A 2 -17.34 -25.37 -31.14
C SER A 2 -16.00 -24.82 -30.63
N LYS A 3 -15.87 -23.50 -30.58
CA LYS A 3 -14.75 -22.83 -29.91
C LYS A 3 -15.10 -22.74 -28.42
N ASP A 4 -14.49 -23.62 -27.65
CA ASP A 4 -14.47 -23.49 -26.20
C ASP A 4 -13.78 -22.19 -25.82
N HIS A 5 -14.57 -21.20 -25.44
CA HIS A 5 -14.11 -20.03 -24.73
C HIS A 5 -13.94 -20.44 -23.27
N THR A 6 -12.73 -20.83 -22.91
CA THR A 6 -12.36 -20.95 -21.49
C THR A 6 -12.43 -19.54 -20.91
N ALA A 7 -13.53 -19.21 -20.25
CA ALA A 7 -13.67 -17.98 -19.48
C ALA A 7 -12.61 -18.00 -18.38
N ALA A 8 -11.84 -16.91 -18.30
CA ALA A 8 -10.93 -16.71 -17.18
C ALA A 8 -11.72 -16.80 -15.86
N ALA A 9 -11.20 -17.58 -14.92
CA ALA A 9 -11.81 -17.73 -13.60
C ALA A 9 -12.07 -16.34 -12.96
N PRO A 10 -13.24 -16.16 -12.32
CA PRO A 10 -13.58 -14.86 -11.74
C PRO A 10 -12.59 -14.48 -10.64
N MET A 11 -12.25 -13.18 -10.54
CA MET A 11 -11.33 -12.58 -9.57
C MET A 11 -11.65 -12.88 -8.09
N ALA A 12 -12.81 -13.43 -7.78
CA ALA A 12 -13.25 -13.82 -6.44
C ALA A 12 -12.44 -14.97 -5.81
N GLU A 13 -11.65 -15.71 -6.59
CA GLU A 13 -10.92 -16.90 -6.11
C GLU A 13 -9.47 -16.66 -5.70
N PHE A 14 -8.87 -15.48 -5.99
CA PHE A 14 -7.48 -15.24 -5.61
C PHE A 14 -7.40 -14.83 -4.13
N ASP A 15 -6.83 -15.70 -3.31
CA ASP A 15 -6.66 -15.49 -1.87
C ASP A 15 -5.40 -14.66 -1.60
N HIS A 16 -5.58 -13.37 -1.38
CA HIS A 16 -4.48 -12.42 -1.16
C HIS A 16 -3.74 -12.69 0.16
N GLU A 17 -4.44 -13.01 1.24
CA GLU A 17 -3.82 -13.30 2.54
C GLU A 17 -2.97 -14.57 2.45
N ARG A 18 -3.51 -15.63 1.87
CA ARG A 18 -2.79 -16.88 1.67
C ARG A 18 -1.56 -16.72 0.78
N GLU A 19 -1.68 -15.96 -0.30
CA GLU A 19 -0.55 -15.68 -1.19
C GLU A 19 0.52 -14.85 -0.49
N PHE A 20 0.12 -13.85 0.29
CA PHE A 20 1.03 -13.04 1.08
C PHE A 20 1.79 -13.89 2.10
N GLU A 21 1.09 -14.71 2.90
CA GLU A 21 1.71 -15.58 3.91
C GLU A 21 2.62 -16.64 3.28
N ARG A 22 2.22 -17.21 2.14
CA ARG A 22 3.06 -18.13 1.39
C ARG A 22 4.38 -17.47 0.99
N ALA A 23 4.33 -16.24 0.47
CA ALA A 23 5.52 -15.50 0.09
C ALA A 23 6.32 -15.06 1.32
N TRP A 24 5.67 -14.68 2.42
CA TRP A 24 6.34 -14.32 3.67
C TRP A 24 7.14 -15.47 4.25
N ALA A 25 6.68 -16.70 4.11
CA ALA A 25 7.36 -17.89 4.60
C ALA A 25 8.54 -18.33 3.70
N ASP A 26 8.62 -17.89 2.45
CA ASP A 26 9.65 -18.33 1.50
C ASP A 26 11.02 -17.67 1.84
N PRO A 27 12.04 -18.47 2.19
CA PRO A 27 13.35 -17.96 2.60
C PRO A 27 14.14 -17.29 1.46
N ARG A 28 13.75 -17.47 0.21
CA ARG A 28 14.40 -16.84 -0.95
C ARG A 28 14.06 -15.36 -1.04
N TYR A 29 12.90 -14.96 -0.54
CA TYR A 29 12.39 -13.61 -0.68
C TYR A 29 12.96 -12.66 0.37
N THR A 30 13.06 -11.40 0.00
CA THR A 30 13.56 -10.36 0.90
C THR A 30 12.40 -9.72 1.65
N ARG A 31 12.38 -9.89 2.97
CA ARG A 31 11.35 -9.35 3.87
C ARG A 31 11.84 -8.06 4.53
N THR A 32 10.90 -7.13 4.72
CA THR A 32 11.18 -5.86 5.40
C THR A 32 10.01 -5.51 6.31
N GLY A 33 10.28 -5.12 7.55
CA GLY A 33 9.28 -4.86 8.58
C GLY A 33 9.09 -6.06 9.52
N PRO A 34 8.00 -6.08 10.33
CA PRO A 34 6.97 -5.05 10.34
C PRO A 34 7.45 -3.71 10.89
N PHE A 35 6.95 -2.64 10.29
CA PHE A 35 7.09 -1.28 10.81
C PHE A 35 5.87 -0.93 11.64
N THR A 36 6.04 -0.03 12.60
CA THR A 36 4.99 0.37 13.55
C THR A 36 5.03 1.86 13.78
N VAL A 37 3.87 2.51 13.77
CA VAL A 37 3.72 3.93 14.07
C VAL A 37 2.55 4.15 15.03
N ASN A 38 2.85 4.70 16.21
CA ASN A 38 1.86 5.23 17.14
C ASN A 38 1.47 6.63 16.68
N VAL A 39 0.29 6.75 16.06
CA VAL A 39 -0.08 7.97 15.32
C VAL A 39 -0.22 9.17 16.26
N ASN A 40 -1.01 9.06 17.32
CA ASN A 40 -1.26 10.18 18.23
C ASN A 40 -0.03 10.59 19.03
N GLU A 41 0.79 9.64 19.45
CA GLU A 41 2.08 9.91 20.11
C GLU A 41 2.99 10.73 19.21
N THR A 42 3.14 10.32 17.94
CA THR A 42 3.96 11.03 16.96
C THR A 42 3.40 12.43 16.66
N LEU A 43 2.08 12.55 16.50
CA LEU A 43 1.44 13.85 16.28
C LEU A 43 1.67 14.80 17.48
N GLN A 44 1.50 14.33 18.69
CA GLN A 44 1.72 15.12 19.90
C GLN A 44 3.17 15.55 20.05
N GLN A 45 4.12 14.69 19.70
CA GLN A 45 5.54 14.97 19.83
C GLN A 45 6.03 16.02 18.82
N PHE A 46 5.60 15.92 17.56
CA PHE A 46 6.22 16.64 16.45
C PHE A 46 5.36 17.75 15.84
N PHE A 47 4.05 17.79 16.14
CA PHE A 47 3.15 18.74 15.48
C PHE A 47 2.28 19.53 16.47
N ARG A 48 1.90 20.74 16.02
CA ARG A 48 0.77 21.51 16.53
C ARG A 48 -0.34 21.44 15.52
N THR A 49 -1.56 21.27 15.96
CA THR A 49 -2.74 21.22 15.10
C THR A 49 -3.54 22.53 15.18
N SER A 50 -4.10 22.98 14.07
CA SER A 50 -4.93 24.20 14.03
C SER A 50 -6.26 24.07 14.77
N LYS A 51 -6.69 22.85 15.05
CA LYS A 51 -7.89 22.48 15.85
C LYS A 51 -7.55 21.27 16.71
N PRO A 52 -8.25 21.04 17.84
CA PRO A 52 -8.08 19.82 18.61
C PRO A 52 -8.27 18.59 17.70
N LEU A 53 -7.34 17.64 17.78
CA LEU A 53 -7.37 16.39 17.02
C LEU A 53 -6.98 15.23 17.92
N THR A 54 -7.85 14.23 18.00
CA THR A 54 -7.52 12.87 18.37
C THR A 54 -7.68 12.03 17.11
N PHE A 55 -6.58 11.55 16.57
CA PHE A 55 -6.62 10.72 15.37
C PHE A 55 -7.14 9.34 15.78
N THR A 56 -8.16 8.82 15.09
CA THR A 56 -8.82 7.58 15.50
C THR A 56 -8.41 6.40 14.63
N ARG A 57 -8.66 5.19 15.13
CA ARG A 57 -8.46 3.95 14.39
C ARG A 57 -9.33 3.91 13.13
N THR A 58 -10.55 4.40 13.22
CA THR A 58 -11.46 4.57 12.08
C THR A 58 -10.88 5.53 11.03
N MET A 59 -10.31 6.68 11.44
CA MET A 59 -9.64 7.62 10.52
C MET A 59 -8.40 6.98 9.88
N MET A 60 -7.63 6.21 10.65
CA MET A 60 -6.46 5.52 10.11
C MET A 60 -6.85 4.51 9.04
N TRP A 61 -7.91 3.75 9.27
CA TRP A 61 -8.41 2.80 8.29
C TRP A 61 -8.96 3.49 7.03
N ASP A 62 -9.74 4.57 7.16
CA ASP A 62 -10.20 5.37 6.01
C ASP A 62 -9.02 5.90 5.19
N ASN A 63 -7.96 6.37 5.85
CA ASN A 63 -6.74 6.80 5.19
C ASN A 63 -6.06 5.65 4.41
N GLU A 64 -5.95 4.45 4.99
CA GLU A 64 -5.37 3.28 4.31
C GLU A 64 -6.16 2.91 3.05
N VAL A 65 -7.49 2.91 3.12
CA VAL A 65 -8.35 2.63 1.97
C VAL A 65 -8.20 3.70 0.89
N ARG A 66 -8.25 5.00 1.24
CA ARG A 66 -8.05 6.10 0.29
C ARG A 66 -6.69 6.06 -0.37
N LYS A 67 -5.63 5.79 0.40
CA LYS A 67 -4.29 5.56 -0.11
C LYS A 67 -4.25 4.39 -1.08
N GLY A 68 -4.96 3.31 -0.79
CA GLY A 68 -5.10 2.17 -1.70
C GLY A 68 -5.61 2.58 -3.07
N TRP A 69 -6.67 3.38 -3.13
CA TRP A 69 -7.26 3.88 -4.36
C TRP A 69 -6.46 4.99 -5.04
N ARG A 70 -5.85 5.90 -4.26
CA ARG A 70 -5.20 7.12 -4.75
C ARG A 70 -3.80 7.31 -4.16
N PRO A 71 -2.88 6.34 -4.40
CA PRO A 71 -1.53 6.47 -3.88
C PRO A 71 -0.78 7.69 -4.44
N ASP A 72 -1.13 8.16 -5.63
CA ASP A 72 -0.59 9.39 -6.22
C ASP A 72 -0.87 10.66 -5.40
N ILE A 73 -1.85 10.61 -4.52
CA ILE A 73 -2.18 11.69 -3.59
C ILE A 73 -1.49 11.48 -2.25
N TYR A 74 -1.61 10.28 -1.68
CA TYR A 74 -1.23 10.01 -0.28
C TYR A 74 0.24 9.60 -0.11
N ILE A 75 0.87 9.09 -1.16
CA ILE A 75 2.31 8.78 -1.18
C ILE A 75 2.98 9.41 -2.41
N ALA A 76 2.75 10.72 -2.58
CA ALA A 76 3.19 11.49 -3.73
C ALA A 76 4.73 11.52 -3.88
N SER A 77 5.49 11.29 -2.81
CA SER A 77 6.94 11.16 -2.88
C SER A 77 7.39 9.90 -3.64
N ALA A 78 6.55 8.86 -3.67
CA ALA A 78 6.86 7.58 -4.31
C ALA A 78 6.10 7.35 -5.63
N ILE A 79 4.91 7.94 -5.80
CA ILE A 79 4.03 7.69 -6.96
C ILE A 79 4.00 8.91 -7.88
N LEU A 80 4.19 8.67 -9.17
CA LEU A 80 4.09 9.75 -10.17
C LEU A 80 2.64 10.25 -10.26
N PRO A 81 2.37 11.55 -10.06
CA PRO A 81 1.03 12.12 -10.13
C PRO A 81 0.34 11.79 -11.46
N GLY A 82 -0.94 11.42 -11.40
CA GLY A 82 -1.77 11.09 -12.56
C GLY A 82 -1.42 9.76 -13.25
N SER A 83 -0.52 8.94 -12.69
CA SER A 83 -0.16 7.64 -13.26
C SER A 83 -1.02 6.48 -12.76
N VAL A 84 -1.89 6.73 -11.79
CA VAL A 84 -2.73 5.71 -11.16
C VAL A 84 -3.96 5.43 -12.02
N ARG A 85 -4.23 4.17 -12.30
CA ARG A 85 -5.47 3.69 -12.91
C ARG A 85 -5.92 2.43 -12.17
N ASN A 86 -7.18 2.43 -11.76
CA ASN A 86 -7.83 1.30 -11.08
C ASN A 86 -8.93 0.72 -11.97
N TRP A 87 -9.20 -0.59 -11.86
CA TRP A 87 -10.29 -1.27 -12.55
C TRP A 87 -10.74 -2.50 -11.77
N GLY A 88 -11.82 -3.14 -12.20
CA GLY A 88 -12.32 -4.40 -11.64
C GLY A 88 -12.80 -4.28 -10.19
N GLY A 89 -13.18 -3.07 -9.75
CA GLY A 89 -13.60 -2.83 -8.37
C GLY A 89 -14.86 -3.61 -8.02
N THR A 90 -14.82 -4.38 -6.92
CA THR A 90 -15.96 -5.08 -6.33
C THR A 90 -16.00 -4.84 -4.82
N HIS A 91 -17.21 -4.86 -4.27
CA HIS A 91 -17.44 -4.77 -2.84
C HIS A 91 -18.42 -5.88 -2.45
N SER A 92 -17.98 -6.76 -1.57
CA SER A 92 -18.79 -7.90 -1.12
C SER A 92 -19.57 -7.60 0.16
N ALA A 93 -20.62 -8.37 0.43
CA ALA A 93 -21.47 -8.18 1.61
C ALA A 93 -20.74 -8.41 2.94
N ASP A 94 -19.67 -9.16 2.95
CA ASP A 94 -18.81 -9.42 4.12
C ASP A 94 -17.77 -8.31 4.36
N GLY A 95 -17.89 -7.19 3.64
CA GLY A 95 -17.00 -6.03 3.83
C GLY A 95 -15.59 -6.25 3.26
N VAL A 96 -15.48 -6.98 2.16
CA VAL A 96 -14.24 -7.11 1.40
C VAL A 96 -14.33 -6.30 0.12
N GLU A 97 -13.36 -5.43 -0.10
CA GLU A 97 -13.21 -4.63 -1.31
C GLU A 97 -12.01 -5.12 -2.12
N THR A 98 -12.18 -5.32 -3.43
CA THR A 98 -11.09 -5.74 -4.32
C THR A 98 -11.04 -4.84 -5.54
N PHE A 99 -9.83 -4.57 -6.02
CA PHE A 99 -9.61 -3.90 -7.30
C PHE A 99 -8.20 -4.21 -7.82
N GLU A 100 -8.00 -3.94 -9.09
CA GLU A 100 -6.69 -4.00 -9.73
C GLU A 100 -6.19 -2.58 -9.97
N ARG A 101 -4.87 -2.41 -9.90
CA ARG A 101 -4.23 -1.11 -10.00
C ARG A 101 -2.96 -1.17 -10.84
N VAL A 102 -2.73 -0.12 -11.61
CA VAL A 102 -1.42 0.20 -12.19
C VAL A 102 -1.01 1.60 -11.77
N SER A 103 0.27 1.78 -11.50
CA SER A 103 0.86 3.08 -11.20
C SER A 103 2.34 3.13 -11.61
N LYS A 104 2.89 4.34 -11.78
CA LYS A 104 4.34 4.53 -11.90
C LYS A 104 4.90 4.87 -10.54
N GLN A 105 5.75 3.98 -10.02
CA GLN A 105 6.34 4.11 -8.69
C GLN A 105 7.86 4.30 -8.78
N ARG A 106 8.43 5.07 -7.86
CA ARG A 106 9.89 5.18 -7.71
C ARG A 106 10.49 3.81 -7.42
N GLN A 107 11.58 3.49 -8.09
CA GLN A 107 12.27 2.24 -7.84
C GLN A 107 13.04 2.29 -6.52
N TRP A 108 12.98 1.23 -5.74
CA TRP A 108 13.62 1.15 -4.41
C TRP A 108 15.14 1.40 -4.46
N LEU A 109 15.82 0.80 -5.44
CA LEU A 109 17.28 0.89 -5.58
C LEU A 109 17.73 2.06 -6.48
N LYS A 110 16.80 2.70 -7.18
CA LYS A 110 17.04 3.83 -8.09
C LYS A 110 15.91 4.85 -7.96
N PRO A 111 15.85 5.58 -6.84
CA PRO A 111 14.71 6.45 -6.53
C PRO A 111 14.50 7.63 -7.49
N GLN A 112 15.45 7.91 -8.37
CA GLN A 112 15.30 8.88 -9.48
C GLN A 112 14.56 8.30 -10.69
N GLU A 113 14.39 6.97 -10.78
CA GLU A 113 13.68 6.30 -11.86
C GLU A 113 12.29 5.86 -11.40
N TYR A 114 11.34 5.86 -12.34
CA TYR A 114 10.01 5.29 -12.12
C TYR A 114 9.86 3.99 -12.91
N GLY A 115 9.21 3.01 -12.30
CA GLY A 115 8.81 1.75 -12.93
C GLY A 115 7.30 1.58 -12.92
N CYS A 116 6.76 0.81 -13.85
CA CYS A 116 5.36 0.43 -13.88
C CYS A 116 5.12 -0.70 -12.87
N VAL A 117 4.28 -0.45 -11.89
CA VAL A 117 3.86 -1.44 -10.88
C VAL A 117 2.41 -1.80 -11.15
N VAL A 118 2.12 -3.10 -11.17
CA VAL A 118 0.80 -3.67 -11.41
C VAL A 118 0.44 -4.53 -10.21
N GLU A 119 -0.73 -4.30 -9.61
CA GLU A 119 -1.10 -4.89 -8.33
C GLU A 119 -2.56 -5.34 -8.31
N ARG A 120 -2.81 -6.45 -7.63
CA ARG A 120 -4.13 -6.81 -7.12
C ARG A 120 -4.24 -6.31 -5.69
N VAL A 121 -5.31 -5.61 -5.38
CA VAL A 121 -5.54 -5.00 -4.07
C VAL A 121 -6.77 -5.60 -3.44
N ARG A 122 -6.68 -5.92 -2.14
CA ARG A 122 -7.81 -6.41 -1.37
C ARG A 122 -7.81 -5.78 0.02
N ALA A 123 -8.89 -5.08 0.34
CA ALA A 123 -9.13 -4.46 1.64
C ALA A 123 -10.18 -5.24 2.41
N TYR A 124 -9.83 -5.67 3.61
CA TYR A 124 -10.67 -6.39 4.56
C TYR A 124 -11.14 -5.42 5.63
N HIS A 125 -12.32 -4.80 5.42
CA HIS A 125 -12.78 -3.71 6.29
C HIS A 125 -13.00 -4.14 7.74
N GLN A 126 -13.48 -5.35 7.98
CA GLN A 126 -13.68 -5.86 9.34
C GLN A 126 -12.35 -6.09 10.09
N LYS A 127 -11.31 -6.51 9.37
CA LYS A 127 -9.97 -6.73 9.93
C LYS A 127 -9.12 -5.45 9.93
N GLN A 128 -9.54 -4.43 9.19
CA GLN A 128 -8.74 -3.23 8.90
C GLN A 128 -7.35 -3.58 8.36
N THR A 129 -7.32 -4.47 7.38
CA THR A 129 -6.11 -4.95 6.70
C THR A 129 -6.28 -4.76 5.19
N ILE A 130 -5.26 -4.24 4.53
CA ILE A 130 -5.21 -4.10 3.08
C ILE A 130 -3.94 -4.74 2.52
N VAL A 131 -4.11 -5.60 1.50
CA VAL A 131 -3.03 -6.38 0.91
C VAL A 131 -2.86 -6.00 -0.56
N PHE A 132 -1.63 -5.72 -0.94
CA PHE A 132 -1.21 -5.39 -2.30
C PHE A 132 -0.33 -6.52 -2.81
N ILE A 133 -0.77 -7.20 -3.87
CA ILE A 133 -0.05 -8.29 -4.51
C ILE A 133 0.47 -7.82 -5.86
N GLY A 134 1.75 -7.52 -5.92
CA GLY A 134 2.44 -7.17 -7.16
C GLY A 134 2.46 -8.33 -8.15
N THR A 135 2.18 -8.06 -9.42
CA THR A 135 2.16 -9.08 -10.48
C THR A 135 2.88 -8.59 -11.73
N SER A 136 3.37 -9.52 -12.54
CA SER A 136 4.05 -9.20 -13.79
C SER A 136 3.09 -8.63 -14.85
N GLU A 137 1.83 -9.07 -14.86
CA GLU A 137 0.82 -8.57 -15.78
C GLU A 137 -0.60 -8.80 -15.26
N LEU A 138 -1.52 -7.95 -15.73
CA LEU A 138 -2.97 -8.12 -15.57
C LEU A 138 -3.67 -7.75 -16.87
N ARG A 139 -4.92 -8.19 -17.03
CA ARG A 139 -5.80 -7.67 -18.08
C ARG A 139 -6.67 -6.56 -17.50
N ASP A 140 -6.74 -5.45 -18.20
CA ASP A 140 -7.63 -4.36 -17.79
C ASP A 140 -9.09 -4.63 -18.20
N ASP A 141 -9.97 -3.70 -17.85
CA ASP A 141 -11.42 -3.72 -18.14
C ASP A 141 -11.75 -3.71 -19.64
N ARG A 142 -10.76 -3.41 -20.50
CA ARG A 142 -10.85 -3.46 -21.96
C ARG A 142 -10.23 -4.71 -22.55
N GLY A 143 -9.71 -5.62 -21.70
CA GLY A 143 -9.01 -6.84 -22.10
C GLY A 143 -7.56 -6.61 -22.54
N ALA A 144 -7.04 -5.38 -22.47
CA ALA A 144 -5.65 -5.09 -22.80
C ALA A 144 -4.71 -5.59 -21.70
N VAL A 145 -3.56 -6.13 -22.09
CA VAL A 145 -2.55 -6.58 -21.12
C VAL A 145 -1.73 -5.39 -20.61
N VAL A 146 -1.77 -5.17 -19.31
CA VAL A 146 -0.94 -4.20 -18.59
C VAL A 146 0.21 -4.95 -17.93
N ARG A 147 1.46 -4.52 -18.17
CA ARG A 147 2.66 -5.20 -17.67
C ARG A 147 3.43 -4.33 -16.69
N ALA A 148 3.97 -4.97 -15.65
CA ALA A 148 4.92 -4.34 -14.74
C ALA A 148 6.27 -4.12 -15.43
N ASP A 149 7.01 -3.11 -14.94
CA ASP A 149 8.41 -2.93 -15.31
C ASP A 149 9.27 -3.95 -14.56
N THR A 150 10.08 -4.70 -15.28
CA THR A 150 10.93 -5.78 -14.71
C THR A 150 12.26 -5.29 -14.13
N LYS A 151 12.53 -3.97 -14.08
CA LYS A 151 13.79 -3.42 -13.58
C LYS A 151 13.98 -3.58 -12.07
N GLN A 152 12.92 -3.90 -11.34
CA GLN A 152 12.97 -4.21 -9.91
C GLN A 152 12.18 -5.48 -9.63
N PRO A 153 12.47 -6.21 -8.52
CA PRO A 153 11.67 -7.34 -8.10
C PRO A 153 10.21 -6.96 -7.90
N LEU A 154 9.29 -7.84 -8.24
CA LEU A 154 7.91 -7.72 -7.77
C LEU A 154 7.90 -7.71 -6.24
N PHE A 155 6.90 -7.07 -5.68
CA PHE A 155 6.78 -6.98 -4.22
C PHE A 155 5.33 -7.05 -3.78
N TYR A 156 5.13 -7.54 -2.57
CA TYR A 156 3.84 -7.56 -1.88
C TYR A 156 3.93 -6.66 -0.66
N ILE A 157 2.86 -5.95 -0.36
CA ILE A 157 2.76 -5.11 0.83
C ILE A 157 1.46 -5.45 1.55
N GLU A 158 1.55 -5.53 2.87
CA GLU A 158 0.39 -5.60 3.74
C GLU A 158 0.43 -4.45 4.73
N HIS A 159 -0.68 -3.73 4.85
CA HIS A 159 -0.90 -2.73 5.88
C HIS A 159 -2.06 -3.15 6.77
N TRP A 160 -1.96 -2.87 8.05
CA TRP A 160 -3.08 -3.08 8.97
C TRP A 160 -3.09 -2.04 10.09
N VAL A 161 -4.25 -1.87 10.71
CA VAL A 161 -4.47 -0.93 11.81
C VAL A 161 -4.80 -1.70 13.07
N GLU A 162 -4.05 -1.44 14.11
CA GLU A 162 -4.23 -2.00 15.46
C GLU A 162 -4.50 -0.89 16.49
N GLY A 163 -4.60 -1.27 17.75
CA GLY A 163 -4.80 -0.37 18.87
C GLY A 163 -6.27 -0.04 19.13
N GLU A 164 -6.48 0.77 20.15
CA GLU A 164 -7.82 1.26 20.51
C GLU A 164 -8.26 2.38 19.56
N GLU A 165 -9.57 2.72 19.60
CA GLU A 165 -10.13 3.74 18.70
C GLU A 165 -9.37 5.06 18.77
N ASN A 166 -8.99 5.51 19.97
CA ASN A 166 -8.27 6.77 20.19
C ASN A 166 -6.75 6.63 20.27
N GLU A 167 -6.23 5.43 20.09
CA GLU A 167 -4.79 5.12 20.10
C GLU A 167 -4.41 4.22 18.93
N PRO A 168 -4.61 4.67 17.66
CA PRO A 168 -4.35 3.86 16.50
C PRO A 168 -2.86 3.61 16.31
N VAL A 169 -2.56 2.38 15.94
CA VAL A 169 -1.22 1.93 15.55
C VAL A 169 -1.27 1.49 14.09
N ALA A 170 -0.59 2.22 13.22
CA ALA A 170 -0.41 1.82 11.84
C ALA A 170 0.76 0.85 11.71
N ARG A 171 0.56 -0.23 10.97
CA ARG A 171 1.58 -1.23 10.71
C ARG A 171 1.64 -1.63 9.25
N TRP A 172 2.82 -2.00 8.77
CA TRP A 172 2.99 -2.58 7.45
C TRP A 172 4.24 -3.45 7.37
N ARG A 173 4.23 -4.35 6.39
CA ARG A 173 5.35 -5.21 6.03
C ARG A 173 5.42 -5.41 4.52
N THR A 174 6.60 -5.65 4.00
CA THR A 174 6.86 -5.79 2.57
C THR A 174 7.68 -7.04 2.28
N ILE A 175 7.36 -7.70 1.18
CA ILE A 175 8.11 -8.82 0.63
C ILE A 175 8.54 -8.46 -0.79
N HIS A 176 9.83 -8.53 -1.08
CA HIS A 176 10.33 -8.45 -2.45
C HIS A 176 10.59 -9.86 -2.96
N LEU A 177 10.00 -10.22 -4.10
CA LEU A 177 10.11 -11.54 -4.72
C LEU A 177 11.46 -11.69 -5.41
N THR A 178 12.50 -11.90 -4.63
CA THR A 178 13.88 -12.05 -5.06
C THR A 178 14.25 -13.53 -5.25
N GLU A 179 15.22 -13.85 -6.09
CA GLU A 179 15.73 -15.24 -6.23
C GLU A 179 16.50 -15.69 -4.98
N ARG A 180 17.07 -14.75 -4.26
CA ARG A 180 17.79 -14.92 -2.99
C ARG A 180 17.67 -13.65 -2.16
N PRO A 181 17.82 -13.71 -0.83
CA PRO A 181 17.76 -12.52 0.02
C PRO A 181 18.72 -11.43 -0.45
N ASN A 182 18.22 -10.21 -0.58
CA ASN A 182 18.98 -9.04 -1.00
C ASN A 182 19.00 -7.99 0.13
N PRO A 183 20.13 -7.87 0.87
CA PRO A 183 20.21 -6.97 2.02
C PRO A 183 20.13 -5.48 1.66
N VAL A 184 20.33 -5.12 0.40
CA VAL A 184 20.26 -3.71 -0.04
C VAL A 184 18.82 -3.18 -0.01
N LEU A 185 17.81 -4.04 -0.23
CA LEU A 185 16.41 -3.63 -0.25
C LEU A 185 15.89 -3.14 1.11
N PRO A 186 16.11 -3.85 2.24
CA PRO A 186 15.76 -3.34 3.56
C PRO A 186 16.46 -2.03 3.92
N GLU A 187 17.73 -1.87 3.53
CA GLU A 187 18.46 -0.63 3.79
C GLU A 187 17.93 0.55 2.94
N ALA A 188 17.58 0.31 1.67
CA ALA A 188 16.95 1.31 0.83
C ALA A 188 15.59 1.76 1.41
N MET A 189 14.79 0.81 1.92
CA MET A 189 13.53 1.12 2.59
C MET A 189 13.75 1.92 3.88
N LYS A 190 14.70 1.57 4.72
CA LYS A 190 15.07 2.38 5.90
C LYS A 190 15.46 3.81 5.49
N GLY A 191 16.25 3.96 4.43
CA GLY A 191 16.61 5.27 3.89
C GLY A 191 15.40 6.10 3.52
N MET A 192 14.41 5.49 2.86
CA MET A 192 13.13 6.15 2.53
C MET A 192 12.36 6.55 3.80
N LEU A 193 12.20 5.65 4.77
CA LEU A 193 11.48 5.94 6.01
C LEU A 193 12.14 7.07 6.80
N ASN A 194 13.48 7.11 6.83
CA ASN A 194 14.23 8.17 7.50
C ASN A 194 14.15 9.53 6.76
N SER A 195 13.79 9.53 5.48
CA SER A 195 13.60 10.76 4.71
C SER A 195 12.29 11.47 5.02
N TRP A 196 11.32 10.78 5.63
CA TRP A 196 10.04 11.38 6.05
C TRP A 196 10.24 12.35 7.20
N LYS A 197 9.29 13.25 7.37
CA LYS A 197 9.35 14.29 8.42
C LYS A 197 8.08 14.29 9.27
N PRO A 198 8.19 13.85 10.53
CA PRO A 198 9.40 13.34 11.19
C PRO A 198 9.83 11.97 10.65
N PRO A 199 11.10 11.56 10.87
CA PRO A 199 11.58 10.24 10.42
C PRO A 199 10.68 9.10 10.91
N GLY A 200 10.36 8.17 10.00
CA GLY A 200 9.50 7.04 10.30
C GLY A 200 8.00 7.35 10.32
N PHE A 201 7.58 8.62 10.19
CA PHE A 201 6.17 9.00 10.14
C PHE A 201 5.69 9.07 8.69
N PRO A 202 4.83 8.14 8.23
CA PRO A 202 4.42 8.06 6.84
C PRO A 202 3.71 9.32 6.35
N GLU A 203 4.12 9.82 5.18
CA GLU A 203 3.57 11.06 4.60
C GLU A 203 2.06 11.03 4.36
N PHE A 204 1.46 9.85 4.18
CA PHE A 204 0.01 9.73 3.95
C PHE A 204 -0.82 10.15 5.17
N ILE A 205 -0.28 10.07 6.39
CA ILE A 205 -0.99 10.49 7.60
C ILE A 205 -1.14 12.03 7.66
N PRO A 206 -0.07 12.83 7.58
CA PRO A 206 -0.23 14.29 7.52
C PRO A 206 -1.03 14.76 6.30
N ILE A 207 -0.87 14.12 5.14
CA ILE A 207 -1.66 14.45 3.94
C ILE A 207 -3.16 14.25 4.21
N TYR A 208 -3.55 13.14 4.81
CA TYR A 208 -4.95 12.87 5.16
C TYR A 208 -5.49 13.90 6.17
N ILE A 209 -4.72 14.24 7.21
CA ILE A 209 -5.13 15.21 8.21
C ILE A 209 -5.36 16.59 7.60
N GLU A 210 -4.45 17.05 6.75
CA GLU A 210 -4.56 18.37 6.14
C GLU A 210 -5.62 18.45 5.06
N ARG A 211 -5.69 17.44 4.20
CA ARG A 211 -6.57 17.40 3.04
C ARG A 211 -8.00 17.01 3.38
N ASP A 212 -8.17 15.89 4.11
CA ASP A 212 -9.48 15.25 4.29
C ASP A 212 -10.17 15.71 5.58
N LEU A 213 -9.38 15.98 6.65
CA LEU A 213 -9.92 16.53 7.90
C LEU A 213 -9.89 18.07 7.95
N ASN A 214 -9.21 18.72 7.00
CA ASN A 214 -9.04 20.17 6.96
C ASN A 214 -8.46 20.76 8.27
N ILE A 215 -7.42 20.08 8.77
CA ILE A 215 -6.67 20.47 9.97
C ILE A 215 -5.22 20.70 9.57
N LYS A 216 -4.72 21.93 9.75
CA LYS A 216 -3.33 22.25 9.43
C LYS A 216 -2.38 21.69 10.50
N LEU A 217 -1.28 21.12 10.03
CA LEU A 217 -0.17 20.64 10.85
C LEU A 217 0.99 21.63 10.77
N GLN A 218 1.54 22.01 11.93
CA GLN A 218 2.73 22.85 12.03
C GLN A 218 3.78 22.08 12.83
N PRO A 219 5.01 21.94 12.34
CA PRO A 219 6.10 21.36 13.11
C PRO A 219 6.28 22.09 14.46
N ARG A 220 6.67 21.34 15.49
CA ARG A 220 7.02 21.90 16.82
C ARG A 220 8.43 22.42 16.83
#